data_9cac519c8f9165ed52486992ac1607e4
#
_entry.id   9cac519c8f9165ed52486992ac1607e4
#
_cell.length_a   1.000
_cell.length_b   1.000
_cell.length_c   1.000
_cell.angle_alpha   90.00
_cell.angle_beta   90.00
_cell.angle_gamma   90.00
#
_symmetry.space_group_name_H-M   'P 1'
#
loop_
_entity.id
_entity.type
_entity.pdbx_description
1 polymer ?
#
loop_
_entity_poly.entity_id
_entity_poly.type
_entity_poly.pdbx_seq_one_letter_code
_entity_poly.pdbx_strand_id
1 'polypeptide(L)'
;MYATFPALHELAFVQRFLFSEEMIRLIAVLKHGATAEQVAFLTNWAEHLGVQVHSYPCNDVTILGFIGDTSRIDTQLLRSMEIVDRVQPVSEPFKQANRTFHPQDTVVEVGNAQVGGDHFAVIAGPCSVESEEQIITVAKAVKDAGASILRGGAFKPRTSPYAFQGMGADGLQLLRSARIETGLPICTELTNIHQLELFHDMDMIQIGARNMQNFELLREIGRTKKPILLKRGLSSTLQELLMSAEYIMQEGNQNIILCERGIRTFETATRNTLDLSAVPALQALSHLPVIVDPSHGTGNAKLVPPMALAATAAGANGLMIEVHNDPGHALCDGAQSLTPEQFAALSKKIKLLREALSE
;
A
#
# COMPACT_ATOMS: atom_id res chain seq x y z
N MET A 1 7.45 21.68 28.77
CA MET A 1 6.60 22.77 28.24
C MET A 1 5.85 22.14 27.09
N TYR A 2 4.59 21.75 27.31
CA TYR A 2 3.74 21.12 26.31
C TYR A 2 3.21 22.21 25.38
N ALA A 3 3.52 22.10 24.08
CA ALA A 3 2.88 22.95 23.08
C ALA A 3 1.40 22.59 23.02
N THR A 4 0.54 23.53 23.41
CA THR A 4 -0.91 23.44 23.29
C THR A 4 -1.30 23.39 21.82
N PHE A 5 -1.98 22.33 21.42
CA PHE A 5 -2.66 22.25 20.13
C PHE A 5 -3.61 23.45 19.96
N PRO A 6 -3.69 24.08 18.76
CA PRO A 6 -4.69 25.09 18.51
C PRO A 6 -6.08 24.49 18.73
N ALA A 7 -6.95 25.28 19.34
CA ALA A 7 -8.27 24.86 19.79
C ALA A 7 -9.12 24.35 18.60
N LEU A 8 -9.96 23.34 18.87
CA LEU A 8 -10.92 22.73 17.93
C LEU A 8 -11.75 23.73 17.10
N HIS A 9 -11.87 25.00 17.57
CA HIS A 9 -12.52 26.09 16.85
C HIS A 9 -11.77 26.55 15.59
N GLU A 10 -10.44 26.45 15.53
CA GLU A 10 -9.64 26.84 14.37
C GLU A 10 -9.74 25.81 13.26
N LEU A 11 -9.83 24.51 13.62
CA LEU A 11 -10.07 23.41 12.67
C LEU A 11 -11.49 23.46 12.07
N ALA A 12 -12.49 23.84 12.85
CA ALA A 12 -13.87 23.99 12.38
C ALA A 12 -14.04 25.17 11.40
N PHE A 13 -13.23 26.23 11.54
CA PHE A 13 -13.23 27.35 10.62
C PHE A 13 -12.65 26.98 9.26
N VAL A 14 -11.56 26.21 9.24
CA VAL A 14 -10.95 25.68 8.01
C VAL A 14 -11.87 24.69 7.30
N GLN A 15 -12.61 23.84 8.05
CA GLN A 15 -13.59 22.91 7.48
C GLN A 15 -14.77 23.60 6.77
N ARG A 16 -15.16 24.80 7.18
CA ARG A 16 -16.29 25.52 6.58
C ARG A 16 -15.99 26.05 5.16
N PHE A 17 -14.70 26.21 4.79
CA PHE A 17 -14.23 26.63 3.47
C PHE A 17 -13.83 25.50 2.53
N LEU A 18 -13.83 24.24 3.01
CA LEU A 18 -13.53 23.05 2.20
C LEU A 18 -14.65 22.69 1.19
N PHE A 19 -15.79 23.39 1.21
CA PHE A 19 -16.95 23.09 0.36
C PHE A 19 -17.24 24.15 -0.71
N SER A 20 -16.33 25.10 -0.97
CA SER A 20 -16.44 26.00 -2.12
C SER A 20 -15.66 25.42 -3.32
N GLU A 21 -16.08 25.72 -4.56
CA GLU A 21 -15.43 25.29 -5.81
C GLU A 21 -13.94 25.72 -5.92
N GLU A 22 -13.47 26.59 -5.01
CA GLU A 22 -12.09 27.06 -4.85
C GLU A 22 -11.47 26.48 -3.58
N MET A 23 -10.92 25.25 -3.67
CA MET A 23 -10.29 24.61 -2.51
C MET A 23 -8.89 25.19 -2.23
N ILE A 24 -8.67 25.59 -0.96
CA ILE A 24 -7.32 25.88 -0.45
C ILE A 24 -6.51 24.58 -0.48
N ARG A 25 -5.34 24.61 -1.13
CA ARG A 25 -4.46 23.43 -1.29
C ARG A 25 -3.18 23.49 -0.49
N LEU A 26 -2.80 24.69 -0.06
CA LEU A 26 -1.62 24.93 0.74
C LEU A 26 -1.94 26.06 1.74
N ILE A 27 -1.45 25.91 2.96
CA ILE A 27 -1.55 26.94 3.99
C ILE A 27 -0.15 27.34 4.43
N ALA A 28 0.11 28.67 4.50
CA ALA A 28 1.23 29.19 5.24
C ALA A 28 0.73 29.96 6.48
N VAL A 29 1.25 29.59 7.64
CA VAL A 29 1.05 30.35 8.88
C VAL A 29 2.23 31.31 9.01
N LEU A 30 1.93 32.58 9.16
CA LEU A 30 2.95 33.60 9.33
C LEU A 30 3.33 33.74 10.82
N LYS A 31 4.55 34.16 11.07
CA LYS A 31 5.02 34.45 12.42
C LYS A 31 4.21 35.59 13.04
N HIS A 32 4.18 35.60 14.34
CA HIS A 32 3.57 36.66 15.12
C HIS A 32 4.14 38.04 14.74
N GLY A 33 3.28 39.03 14.51
CA GLY A 33 3.71 40.37 14.15
C GLY A 33 4.06 40.60 12.68
N ALA A 34 3.69 39.66 11.76
CA ALA A 34 3.85 39.88 10.33
C ALA A 34 3.11 41.16 9.88
N THR A 35 3.83 42.07 9.21
CA THR A 35 3.26 43.38 8.77
C THR A 35 2.37 43.22 7.53
N ALA A 36 1.47 44.16 7.30
CA ALA A 36 0.61 44.20 6.11
C ALA A 36 1.45 44.21 4.81
N GLU A 37 2.61 44.85 4.81
CA GLU A 37 3.52 44.90 3.66
C GLU A 37 4.14 43.50 3.38
N GLN A 38 4.50 42.78 4.41
CA GLN A 38 5.03 41.42 4.30
C GLN A 38 3.97 40.43 3.81
N VAL A 39 2.72 40.56 4.31
CA VAL A 39 1.58 39.77 3.82
C VAL A 39 1.34 40.04 2.35
N ALA A 40 1.32 41.32 1.94
CA ALA A 40 1.13 41.73 0.55
C ALA A 40 2.26 41.21 -0.36
N PHE A 41 3.48 41.24 0.12
CA PHE A 41 4.63 40.69 -0.62
C PHE A 41 4.45 39.20 -0.95
N LEU A 42 4.08 38.36 0.05
CA LEU A 42 3.86 36.93 -0.16
C LEU A 42 2.65 36.67 -1.08
N THR A 43 1.59 37.44 -0.91
CA THR A 43 0.39 37.33 -1.76
C THR A 43 0.76 37.61 -3.22
N ASN A 44 1.42 38.72 -3.49
CA ASN A 44 1.85 39.10 -4.84
C ASN A 44 2.83 38.09 -5.43
N TRP A 45 3.76 37.56 -4.62
CA TRP A 45 4.71 36.53 -5.05
C TRP A 45 3.98 35.27 -5.56
N ALA A 46 3.00 34.77 -4.83
CA ALA A 46 2.23 33.59 -5.22
C ALA A 46 1.30 33.86 -6.42
N GLU A 47 0.69 35.05 -6.48
CA GLU A 47 -0.15 35.45 -7.61
C GLU A 47 0.65 35.53 -8.93
N HIS A 48 1.91 35.97 -8.90
CA HIS A 48 2.79 35.95 -10.07
C HIS A 48 3.09 34.51 -10.55
N LEU A 49 2.96 33.50 -9.69
CA LEU A 49 3.05 32.09 -10.05
C LEU A 49 1.70 31.53 -10.55
N GLY A 50 0.65 32.35 -10.63
CA GLY A 50 -0.69 31.96 -11.05
C GLY A 50 -1.49 31.23 -9.96
N VAL A 51 -1.14 31.44 -8.69
CA VAL A 51 -1.82 30.86 -7.52
C VAL A 51 -2.55 31.97 -6.77
N GLN A 52 -3.86 31.82 -6.56
CA GLN A 52 -4.63 32.76 -5.76
C GLN A 52 -4.30 32.62 -4.28
N VAL A 53 -4.34 33.74 -3.53
CA VAL A 53 -4.07 33.75 -2.09
C VAL A 53 -5.20 34.44 -1.34
N HIS A 54 -5.71 33.73 -0.31
CA HIS A 54 -6.64 34.32 0.64
C HIS A 54 -5.94 34.51 1.98
N SER A 55 -6.02 35.74 2.53
CA SER A 55 -5.43 36.08 3.81
C SER A 55 -6.49 36.06 4.91
N TYR A 56 -6.21 35.33 5.99
CA TYR A 56 -7.09 35.20 7.15
C TYR A 56 -6.35 35.68 8.40
N PRO A 57 -6.64 36.86 8.90
CA PRO A 57 -6.13 37.30 10.18
C PRO A 57 -6.82 36.52 11.31
N CYS A 58 -6.04 35.86 12.16
CA CYS A 58 -6.51 35.06 13.30
C CYS A 58 -5.78 35.56 14.56
N ASN A 59 -6.45 36.25 15.45
CA ASN A 59 -5.87 36.82 16.68
C ASN A 59 -4.51 37.48 16.42
N ASP A 60 -3.43 36.79 16.78
CA ASP A 60 -2.06 37.33 16.72
C ASP A 60 -1.24 36.80 15.53
N VAL A 61 -1.82 35.99 14.66
CA VAL A 61 -1.14 35.41 13.48
C VAL A 61 -1.98 35.61 12.21
N THR A 62 -1.33 35.66 11.06
CA THR A 62 -2.03 35.67 9.76
C THR A 62 -1.80 34.31 9.07
N ILE A 63 -2.88 33.74 8.56
CA ILE A 63 -2.88 32.51 7.78
C ILE A 63 -3.12 32.88 6.31
N LEU A 64 -2.24 32.39 5.41
CA LEU A 64 -2.42 32.51 3.98
C LEU A 64 -2.87 31.16 3.41
N GLY A 65 -4.03 31.15 2.77
CA GLY A 65 -4.56 30.01 2.02
C GLY A 65 -4.27 30.16 0.53
N PHE A 66 -3.57 29.21 -0.07
CA PHE A 66 -3.23 29.20 -1.49
C PHE A 66 -4.20 28.30 -2.25
N ILE A 67 -4.78 28.83 -3.32
CA ILE A 67 -5.84 28.21 -4.12
C ILE A 67 -5.34 28.05 -5.56
N GLY A 68 -5.69 26.93 -6.20
CA GLY A 68 -5.32 26.64 -7.57
C GLY A 68 -4.16 25.65 -7.68
N ASP A 69 -3.31 25.79 -8.70
CA ASP A 69 -2.18 24.88 -8.95
C ASP A 69 -0.98 25.21 -8.07
N THR A 70 -1.03 24.74 -6.81
CA THR A 70 0.05 24.95 -5.83
C THR A 70 1.31 24.15 -6.11
N SER A 71 1.35 23.29 -7.15
CA SER A 71 2.58 22.60 -7.58
C SER A 71 3.64 23.58 -8.09
N ARG A 72 3.24 24.79 -8.46
CA ARG A 72 4.11 25.90 -8.89
C ARG A 72 4.83 26.58 -7.72
N ILE A 73 4.39 26.34 -6.49
CA ILE A 73 4.99 26.91 -5.29
C ILE A 73 6.10 25.98 -4.81
N ASP A 74 7.32 26.49 -4.79
CA ASP A 74 8.41 25.84 -4.08
C ASP A 74 8.15 25.97 -2.57
N THR A 75 7.68 24.86 -1.96
CA THR A 75 7.36 24.83 -0.54
C THR A 75 8.59 24.92 0.36
N GLN A 76 9.79 24.57 -0.12
CA GLN A 76 11.03 24.75 0.63
C GLN A 76 11.42 26.22 0.65
N LEU A 77 11.33 26.91 -0.49
CA LEU A 77 11.55 28.32 -0.57
C LEU A 77 10.55 29.09 0.32
N LEU A 78 9.25 28.74 0.25
CA LEU A 78 8.23 29.36 1.07
C LEU A 78 8.50 29.16 2.57
N ARG A 79 8.91 27.98 3.00
CA ARG A 79 9.32 27.69 4.40
C ARG A 79 10.55 28.45 4.84
N SER A 80 11.45 28.78 3.93
CA SER A 80 12.69 29.53 4.23
C SER A 80 12.47 31.02 4.38
N MET A 81 11.32 31.55 4.01
CA MET A 81 11.01 32.98 4.14
C MET A 81 10.90 33.38 5.61
N GLU A 82 11.58 34.44 5.99
CA GLU A 82 11.74 34.87 7.39
C GLU A 82 10.41 35.02 8.14
N ILE A 83 9.36 35.47 7.45
CA ILE A 83 8.04 35.73 8.04
C ILE A 83 7.15 34.50 8.16
N VAL A 84 7.54 33.37 7.51
CA VAL A 84 6.77 32.13 7.54
C VAL A 84 7.18 31.31 8.77
N ASP A 85 6.19 30.94 9.57
CA ASP A 85 6.36 30.03 10.70
C ASP A 85 6.32 28.57 10.23
N ARG A 86 5.26 28.23 9.50
CA ARG A 86 5.08 26.88 8.94
C ARG A 86 4.27 26.90 7.65
N VAL A 87 4.52 25.90 6.82
CA VAL A 87 3.78 25.62 5.59
C VAL A 87 3.19 24.23 5.68
N GLN A 88 1.88 24.11 5.49
CA GLN A 88 1.15 22.88 5.61
C GLN A 88 0.28 22.68 4.35
N PRO A 89 0.45 21.56 3.62
CA PRO A 89 -0.49 21.21 2.56
C PRO A 89 -1.86 20.89 3.16
N VAL A 90 -2.92 21.33 2.50
CA VAL A 90 -4.31 21.05 2.90
C VAL A 90 -4.83 19.82 2.19
N SER A 91 -4.17 19.41 1.08
CA SER A 91 -4.47 18.16 0.39
C SER A 91 -3.23 17.27 0.37
N GLU A 92 -3.46 15.98 0.54
CA GLU A 92 -2.42 14.98 0.35
C GLU A 92 -1.85 15.08 -1.08
N PRO A 93 -0.56 14.76 -1.30
CA PRO A 93 0.08 14.84 -2.62
C PRO A 93 -0.45 13.81 -3.62
N PHE A 94 -1.14 12.75 -3.16
CA PHE A 94 -1.86 11.77 -3.97
C PHE A 94 -3.33 12.20 -4.11
N LYS A 95 -3.91 12.08 -5.30
CA LYS A 95 -5.26 12.53 -5.63
C LYS A 95 -6.19 11.37 -5.95
N GLN A 96 -5.83 10.53 -6.91
CA GLN A 96 -6.64 9.40 -7.33
C GLN A 96 -6.74 8.34 -6.22
N ALA A 97 -5.65 8.09 -5.49
CA ALA A 97 -5.63 7.18 -4.35
C ALA A 97 -6.26 7.77 -3.08
N ASN A 98 -6.66 9.04 -3.06
CA ASN A 98 -7.14 9.74 -1.87
C ASN A 98 -8.63 9.49 -1.63
N ARG A 99 -8.97 9.07 -0.42
CA ARG A 99 -10.37 8.85 -0.01
C ARG A 99 -11.26 10.08 -0.14
N THR A 100 -10.72 11.28 -0.01
CA THR A 100 -11.50 12.52 -0.19
C THR A 100 -12.08 12.65 -1.61
N PHE A 101 -11.33 12.19 -2.63
CA PHE A 101 -11.76 12.21 -4.02
C PHE A 101 -12.55 10.95 -4.43
N HIS A 102 -12.38 9.87 -3.67
CA HIS A 102 -13.09 8.61 -3.88
C HIS A 102 -13.57 8.06 -2.51
N PRO A 103 -14.72 8.54 -1.99
CA PRO A 103 -15.19 8.20 -0.65
C PRO A 103 -15.54 6.73 -0.44
N GLN A 104 -15.96 6.03 -1.50
CA GLN A 104 -16.37 4.63 -1.47
C GLN A 104 -15.15 3.70 -1.54
N ASP A 105 -15.20 2.58 -0.82
CA ASP A 105 -14.16 1.57 -0.89
C ASP A 105 -14.07 0.95 -2.28
N THR A 106 -12.85 0.77 -2.75
CA THR A 106 -12.59 0.05 -4.01
C THR A 106 -12.62 -1.44 -3.75
N VAL A 107 -13.33 -2.15 -4.61
CA VAL A 107 -13.30 -3.62 -4.69
C VAL A 107 -12.54 -4.00 -5.95
N VAL A 108 -11.46 -4.76 -5.79
CA VAL A 108 -10.61 -5.24 -6.88
C VAL A 108 -10.99 -6.68 -7.22
N GLU A 109 -11.35 -6.93 -8.48
CA GLU A 109 -11.63 -8.26 -8.98
C GLU A 109 -10.36 -8.95 -9.47
N VAL A 110 -10.12 -10.18 -9.00
CA VAL A 110 -8.97 -11.01 -9.39
C VAL A 110 -9.50 -12.38 -9.81
N GLY A 111 -9.72 -12.56 -11.10
CA GLY A 111 -10.42 -13.75 -11.60
C GLY A 111 -11.82 -13.88 -11.00
N ASN A 112 -12.04 -14.93 -10.22
CA ASN A 112 -13.29 -15.18 -9.49
C ASN A 112 -13.25 -14.72 -8.02
N ALA A 113 -12.18 -14.08 -7.58
CA ALA A 113 -12.02 -13.55 -6.23
C ALA A 113 -12.21 -12.02 -6.20
N GLN A 114 -12.62 -11.49 -5.05
CA GLN A 114 -12.78 -10.05 -4.80
C GLN A 114 -11.98 -9.65 -3.54
N VAL A 115 -11.38 -8.45 -3.57
CA VAL A 115 -10.58 -7.90 -2.47
C VAL A 115 -11.00 -6.45 -2.22
N GLY A 116 -11.37 -6.11 -0.98
CA GLY A 116 -11.79 -4.76 -0.61
C GLY A 116 -13.28 -4.65 -0.31
N GLY A 117 -13.70 -3.51 0.24
CA GLY A 117 -15.04 -3.37 0.80
C GLY A 117 -15.28 -4.44 1.87
N ASP A 118 -16.40 -5.15 1.77
CA ASP A 118 -16.75 -6.27 2.66
C ASP A 118 -16.07 -7.60 2.29
N HIS A 119 -15.32 -7.61 1.17
CA HIS A 119 -14.65 -8.82 0.69
C HIS A 119 -13.28 -8.99 1.31
N PHE A 120 -13.07 -10.16 1.90
CA PHE A 120 -11.80 -10.55 2.52
C PHE A 120 -11.16 -11.68 1.71
N ALA A 121 -9.95 -11.47 1.22
CA ALA A 121 -9.25 -12.46 0.44
C ALA A 121 -8.05 -13.06 1.19
N VAL A 122 -7.88 -14.38 1.07
CA VAL A 122 -6.67 -15.07 1.53
C VAL A 122 -5.85 -15.48 0.31
N ILE A 123 -4.67 -14.88 0.18
CA ILE A 123 -3.70 -15.15 -0.87
C ILE A 123 -2.66 -16.11 -0.28
N ALA A 124 -2.65 -17.37 -0.71
CA ALA A 124 -1.79 -18.38 -0.11
C ALA A 124 -1.05 -19.21 -1.17
N GLY A 125 0.14 -19.71 -0.82
CA GLY A 125 0.96 -20.53 -1.68
C GLY A 125 2.45 -20.37 -1.37
N PRO A 126 3.35 -21.06 -2.12
CA PRO A 126 4.78 -21.10 -1.80
C PRO A 126 5.47 -19.75 -2.09
N CYS A 127 6.58 -19.47 -1.40
CA CYS A 127 7.42 -18.32 -1.71
C CYS A 127 7.88 -18.36 -3.17
N SER A 128 8.39 -19.50 -3.62
CA SER A 128 8.78 -19.75 -5.00
C SER A 128 8.16 -21.04 -5.53
N VAL A 129 7.93 -21.06 -6.84
CA VAL A 129 7.62 -22.29 -7.57
C VAL A 129 8.94 -23.03 -7.73
N GLU A 130 8.98 -24.31 -7.31
CA GLU A 130 10.20 -25.13 -7.27
C GLU A 130 10.07 -26.40 -8.11
N SER A 131 8.88 -26.96 -8.21
CA SER A 131 8.54 -28.11 -9.05
C SER A 131 7.02 -28.15 -9.32
N GLU A 132 6.61 -28.98 -10.29
CA GLU A 132 5.19 -29.22 -10.56
C GLU A 132 4.50 -29.91 -9.36
N GLU A 133 5.14 -30.91 -8.78
CA GLU A 133 4.62 -31.62 -7.61
C GLU A 133 4.38 -30.66 -6.44
N GLN A 134 5.36 -29.80 -6.13
CA GLN A 134 5.26 -28.82 -5.06
C GLN A 134 4.07 -27.87 -5.29
N ILE A 135 4.00 -27.23 -6.45
CA ILE A 135 2.97 -26.19 -6.66
C ILE A 135 1.56 -26.77 -6.73
N ILE A 136 1.38 -27.96 -7.36
CA ILE A 136 0.07 -28.61 -7.44
C ILE A 136 -0.38 -29.08 -6.05
N THR A 137 0.51 -29.69 -5.29
CA THR A 137 0.21 -30.14 -3.91
C THR A 137 -0.19 -28.97 -3.02
N VAL A 138 0.59 -27.90 -3.03
CA VAL A 138 0.29 -26.71 -2.23
C VAL A 138 -0.99 -26.03 -2.71
N ALA A 139 -1.20 -25.88 -4.02
CA ALA A 139 -2.38 -25.22 -4.58
C ALA A 139 -3.68 -25.92 -4.19
N LYS A 140 -3.73 -27.26 -4.26
CA LYS A 140 -4.88 -28.07 -3.79
C LYS A 140 -5.13 -27.87 -2.30
N ALA A 141 -4.08 -27.98 -1.49
CA ALA A 141 -4.20 -27.85 -0.04
C ALA A 141 -4.66 -26.46 0.40
N VAL A 142 -4.15 -25.39 -0.20
CA VAL A 142 -4.58 -24.02 0.16
C VAL A 142 -6.01 -23.72 -0.32
N LYS A 143 -6.42 -24.25 -1.49
CA LYS A 143 -7.80 -24.17 -1.97
C LYS A 143 -8.76 -24.83 -0.99
N ASP A 144 -8.47 -26.08 -0.60
CA ASP A 144 -9.32 -26.86 0.32
C ASP A 144 -9.43 -26.20 1.70
N ALA A 145 -8.38 -25.46 2.09
CA ALA A 145 -8.35 -24.67 3.32
C ALA A 145 -9.00 -23.28 3.17
N GLY A 146 -9.52 -22.90 1.98
CA GLY A 146 -10.29 -21.69 1.77
C GLY A 146 -9.48 -20.47 1.30
N ALA A 147 -8.30 -20.67 0.70
CA ALA A 147 -7.61 -19.61 -0.02
C ALA A 147 -8.42 -19.14 -1.23
N SER A 148 -8.43 -17.83 -1.49
CA SER A 148 -9.14 -17.21 -2.60
C SER A 148 -8.25 -17.05 -3.84
N ILE A 149 -6.95 -16.90 -3.64
CA ILE A 149 -5.95 -16.61 -4.68
C ILE A 149 -4.70 -17.43 -4.39
N LEU A 150 -4.15 -18.09 -5.43
CA LEU A 150 -2.87 -18.78 -5.35
C LEU A 150 -1.74 -17.80 -5.56
N ARG A 151 -0.76 -17.77 -4.64
CA ARG A 151 0.50 -17.08 -4.87
C ARG A 151 1.64 -18.05 -5.17
N GLY A 152 2.60 -17.60 -5.96
CA GLY A 152 3.85 -18.32 -6.21
C GLY A 152 4.81 -17.44 -6.99
N GLY A 153 6.07 -17.33 -6.56
CA GLY A 153 7.08 -16.56 -7.26
C GLY A 153 7.75 -17.40 -8.36
N ALA A 154 7.61 -17.02 -9.63
CA ALA A 154 8.33 -17.62 -10.74
C ALA A 154 9.71 -16.97 -10.93
N PHE A 155 9.82 -15.68 -10.65
CA PHE A 155 11.07 -14.89 -10.63
C PHE A 155 11.37 -14.45 -9.21
N LYS A 156 12.66 -14.46 -8.81
CA LYS A 156 13.08 -14.13 -7.44
C LYS A 156 14.17 -13.06 -7.46
N PRO A 157 13.89 -11.82 -6.99
CA PRO A 157 14.94 -10.82 -6.79
C PRO A 157 15.76 -11.20 -5.56
N ARG A 158 17.00 -11.64 -5.78
CA ARG A 158 17.90 -12.11 -4.72
C ARG A 158 19.04 -11.13 -4.47
N THR A 159 19.43 -10.97 -3.20
CA THR A 159 20.61 -10.18 -2.83
C THR A 159 21.89 -10.91 -3.23
N SER A 160 21.89 -12.25 -3.15
CA SER A 160 23.03 -13.08 -3.61
C SER A 160 22.77 -13.63 -5.01
N PRO A 161 23.70 -13.49 -5.96
CA PRO A 161 23.58 -14.07 -7.29
C PRO A 161 23.65 -15.61 -7.29
N TYR A 162 24.14 -16.22 -6.21
CA TYR A 162 24.23 -17.67 -6.04
C TYR A 162 22.97 -18.31 -5.46
N ALA A 163 22.01 -17.51 -4.97
CA ALA A 163 20.75 -18.01 -4.46
C ALA A 163 19.83 -18.43 -5.62
N PHE A 164 18.85 -19.29 -5.35
CA PHE A 164 17.85 -19.69 -6.32
C PHE A 164 17.11 -18.47 -6.91
N GLN A 165 17.16 -18.32 -8.23
CA GLN A 165 16.64 -17.15 -8.95
C GLN A 165 15.16 -17.32 -9.38
N GLY A 166 14.54 -18.46 -9.07
CA GLY A 166 13.24 -18.87 -9.60
C GLY A 166 13.35 -19.67 -10.89
N MET A 167 12.25 -20.27 -11.30
CA MET A 167 12.15 -21.06 -12.52
C MET A 167 11.85 -20.22 -13.78
N GLY A 168 11.64 -18.92 -13.63
CA GLY A 168 11.35 -18.02 -14.75
C GLY A 168 10.06 -18.41 -15.49
N ALA A 169 10.13 -18.47 -16.82
CA ALA A 169 8.98 -18.79 -17.67
C ALA A 169 8.39 -20.17 -17.37
N ASP A 170 9.23 -21.18 -17.03
CA ASP A 170 8.75 -22.51 -16.66
C ASP A 170 7.91 -22.45 -15.37
N GLY A 171 8.33 -21.63 -14.40
CA GLY A 171 7.55 -21.40 -13.19
C GLY A 171 6.18 -20.78 -13.45
N LEU A 172 6.06 -19.88 -14.46
CA LEU A 172 4.77 -19.37 -14.90
C LEU A 172 3.90 -20.46 -15.53
N GLN A 173 4.48 -21.38 -16.29
CA GLN A 173 3.75 -22.54 -16.85
C GLN A 173 3.20 -23.42 -15.73
N LEU A 174 4.00 -23.72 -14.73
CA LEU A 174 3.57 -24.51 -13.58
C LEU A 174 2.45 -23.83 -12.78
N LEU A 175 2.48 -22.51 -12.65
CA LEU A 175 1.36 -21.75 -12.07
C LEU A 175 0.08 -21.87 -12.89
N ARG A 176 0.17 -21.84 -14.23
CA ARG A 176 -0.97 -22.09 -15.13
C ARG A 176 -1.57 -23.47 -14.91
N SER A 177 -0.73 -24.52 -14.82
CA SER A 177 -1.17 -25.88 -14.51
C SER A 177 -1.91 -25.93 -13.17
N ALA A 178 -1.38 -25.28 -12.14
CA ALA A 178 -2.02 -25.20 -10.83
C ALA A 178 -3.38 -24.46 -10.87
N ARG A 179 -3.50 -23.40 -11.68
CA ARG A 179 -4.78 -22.70 -11.91
C ARG A 179 -5.80 -23.62 -12.57
N ILE A 180 -5.41 -24.39 -13.60
CA ILE A 180 -6.31 -25.33 -14.29
C ILE A 180 -6.81 -26.38 -13.30
N GLU A 181 -5.93 -26.94 -12.48
CA GLU A 181 -6.28 -27.98 -11.49
C GLU A 181 -7.17 -27.47 -10.36
N THR A 182 -7.00 -26.21 -9.95
CA THR A 182 -7.66 -25.69 -8.75
C THR A 182 -8.75 -24.67 -9.02
N GLY A 183 -8.68 -23.96 -10.13
CA GLY A 183 -9.54 -22.80 -10.42
C GLY A 183 -9.18 -21.55 -9.62
N LEU A 184 -8.08 -21.57 -8.83
CA LEU A 184 -7.62 -20.38 -8.11
C LEU A 184 -6.96 -19.40 -9.08
N PRO A 185 -7.32 -18.11 -9.07
CA PRO A 185 -6.59 -17.08 -9.79
C PRO A 185 -5.15 -16.95 -9.24
N ILE A 186 -4.24 -16.50 -10.10
CA ILE A 186 -2.81 -16.47 -9.81
C ILE A 186 -2.35 -15.05 -9.46
N CYS A 187 -1.61 -14.92 -8.35
CA CYS A 187 -0.80 -13.76 -8.00
C CYS A 187 0.69 -14.13 -8.09
N THR A 188 1.45 -13.46 -8.96
CA THR A 188 2.89 -13.70 -9.09
C THR A 188 3.68 -12.41 -9.27
N GLU A 189 4.94 -12.41 -8.80
CA GLU A 189 5.78 -11.21 -8.77
C GLU A 189 6.43 -10.95 -10.12
N LEU A 190 6.24 -9.72 -10.64
CA LEU A 190 7.00 -9.16 -11.75
C LEU A 190 8.21 -8.41 -11.19
N THR A 191 9.42 -8.81 -11.58
CA THR A 191 10.65 -8.22 -11.06
C THR A 191 11.32 -7.25 -12.02
N ASN A 192 11.03 -7.35 -13.33
CA ASN A 192 11.63 -6.55 -14.39
C ASN A 192 10.62 -6.33 -15.52
N ILE A 193 10.65 -5.16 -16.13
CA ILE A 193 9.75 -4.76 -17.24
C ILE A 193 9.84 -5.71 -18.44
N HIS A 194 11.03 -6.24 -18.75
CA HIS A 194 11.22 -7.17 -19.87
C HIS A 194 10.48 -8.52 -19.72
N GLN A 195 9.97 -8.80 -18.51
CA GLN A 195 9.16 -10.00 -18.25
C GLN A 195 7.67 -9.77 -18.51
N LEU A 196 7.23 -8.52 -18.73
CA LEU A 196 5.83 -8.13 -18.73
C LEU A 196 4.98 -8.93 -19.75
N GLU A 197 5.54 -9.21 -20.93
CA GLU A 197 4.86 -10.00 -21.96
C GLU A 197 4.52 -11.42 -21.49
N LEU A 198 5.34 -12.00 -20.60
CA LEU A 198 5.09 -13.33 -20.03
C LEU A 198 3.90 -13.37 -19.06
N PHE A 199 3.45 -12.20 -18.60
CA PHE A 199 2.39 -12.03 -17.60
C PHE A 199 1.00 -11.77 -18.22
N HIS A 200 0.88 -11.85 -19.55
CA HIS A 200 -0.37 -11.49 -20.24
C HIS A 200 -1.60 -12.26 -19.74
N ASP A 201 -1.43 -13.48 -19.27
CA ASP A 201 -2.50 -14.37 -18.78
C ASP A 201 -2.45 -14.59 -17.24
N MET A 202 -1.60 -13.89 -16.51
CA MET A 202 -1.62 -13.87 -15.05
C MET A 202 -2.79 -13.01 -14.55
N ASP A 203 -3.46 -13.44 -13.48
CA ASP A 203 -4.68 -12.77 -12.99
C ASP A 203 -4.36 -11.52 -12.17
N MET A 204 -3.24 -11.52 -11.44
CA MET A 204 -2.76 -10.38 -10.66
C MET A 204 -1.23 -10.30 -10.68
N ILE A 205 -0.70 -9.10 -10.86
CA ILE A 205 0.74 -8.83 -10.82
C ILE A 205 1.12 -8.32 -9.43
N GLN A 206 2.05 -9.00 -8.76
CA GLN A 206 2.66 -8.50 -7.53
C GLN A 206 3.86 -7.61 -7.87
N ILE A 207 3.94 -6.44 -7.25
CA ILE A 207 5.15 -5.60 -7.19
C ILE A 207 5.76 -5.74 -5.81
N GLY A 208 6.94 -6.33 -5.77
CA GLY A 208 7.68 -6.56 -4.53
C GLY A 208 8.17 -5.27 -3.88
N ALA A 209 8.44 -5.32 -2.58
CA ALA A 209 8.86 -4.18 -1.78
C ALA A 209 10.11 -3.44 -2.31
N ARG A 210 11.01 -4.16 -3.00
CA ARG A 210 12.20 -3.57 -3.62
C ARG A 210 11.92 -2.75 -4.88
N ASN A 211 10.75 -2.99 -5.51
CA ASN A 211 10.30 -2.31 -6.74
C ASN A 211 9.17 -1.30 -6.48
N MET A 212 8.80 -1.04 -5.21
CA MET A 212 7.73 -0.08 -4.89
C MET A 212 7.99 1.31 -5.49
N GLN A 213 9.24 1.74 -5.54
CA GLN A 213 9.64 3.04 -6.08
C GLN A 213 10.32 2.93 -7.46
N ASN A 214 10.17 1.82 -8.16
CA ASN A 214 10.57 1.70 -9.55
C ASN A 214 9.47 2.32 -10.44
N PHE A 215 9.45 3.65 -10.51
CA PHE A 215 8.37 4.41 -11.15
C PHE A 215 8.21 4.10 -12.63
N GLU A 216 9.28 3.75 -13.32
CA GLU A 216 9.21 3.32 -14.72
C GLU A 216 8.43 2.00 -14.85
N LEU A 217 8.74 1.01 -14.01
CA LEU A 217 7.99 -0.24 -13.92
C LEU A 217 6.53 0.01 -13.54
N LEU A 218 6.26 0.91 -12.58
CA LEU A 218 4.90 1.21 -12.12
C LEU A 218 4.04 1.81 -13.24
N ARG A 219 4.60 2.68 -14.08
CA ARG A 219 3.89 3.22 -15.25
C ARG A 219 3.53 2.13 -16.24
N GLU A 220 4.47 1.26 -16.58
CA GLU A 220 4.23 0.20 -17.57
C GLU A 220 3.18 -0.80 -17.10
N ILE A 221 3.22 -1.24 -15.84
CA ILE A 221 2.18 -2.12 -15.30
C ILE A 221 0.82 -1.41 -15.19
N GLY A 222 0.81 -0.08 -14.95
CA GLY A 222 -0.40 0.73 -14.95
C GLY A 222 -1.16 0.67 -16.28
N ARG A 223 -0.46 0.56 -17.40
CA ARG A 223 -1.06 0.44 -18.74
C ARG A 223 -1.73 -0.92 -18.98
N THR A 224 -1.37 -1.95 -18.21
CA THR A 224 -1.90 -3.31 -18.41
C THR A 224 -3.34 -3.48 -17.97
N LYS A 225 -3.88 -2.60 -17.12
CA LYS A 225 -5.20 -2.70 -16.47
C LYS A 225 -5.41 -3.95 -15.61
N LYS A 226 -4.38 -4.76 -15.41
CA LYS A 226 -4.44 -5.92 -14.51
C LYS A 226 -4.50 -5.50 -13.05
N PRO A 227 -5.12 -6.30 -12.18
CA PRO A 227 -4.98 -6.13 -10.74
C PRO A 227 -3.51 -6.11 -10.31
N ILE A 228 -3.14 -5.13 -9.48
CA ILE A 228 -1.78 -4.96 -8.99
C ILE A 228 -1.77 -5.08 -7.47
N LEU A 229 -0.96 -6.00 -6.95
CA LEU A 229 -0.63 -6.07 -5.53
C LEU A 229 0.66 -5.28 -5.30
N LEU A 230 0.56 -4.11 -4.68
CA LEU A 230 1.69 -3.23 -4.40
C LEU A 230 2.16 -3.40 -2.96
N LYS A 231 3.33 -3.99 -2.77
CA LYS A 231 3.94 -4.21 -1.45
C LYS A 231 4.69 -2.98 -0.97
N ARG A 232 4.44 -2.57 0.29
CA ARG A 232 5.16 -1.48 0.94
C ARG A 232 6.65 -1.73 0.95
N GLY A 233 7.44 -0.72 0.61
CA GLY A 233 8.90 -0.75 0.67
C GLY A 233 9.42 -0.91 2.08
N LEU A 234 10.64 -1.47 2.21
CA LEU A 234 11.24 -1.82 3.50
C LEU A 234 11.50 -0.63 4.42
N SER A 235 11.60 0.59 3.88
CA SER A 235 11.84 1.83 4.64
C SER A 235 10.93 2.95 4.13
N SER A 236 9.74 2.59 3.63
CA SER A 236 8.82 3.54 3.00
C SER A 236 7.72 3.97 3.94
N THR A 237 7.40 5.25 3.92
CA THR A 237 6.24 5.83 4.59
C THR A 237 4.94 5.40 3.91
N LEU A 238 3.80 5.59 4.57
CA LEU A 238 2.49 5.35 3.97
C LEU A 238 2.22 6.30 2.80
N GLN A 239 2.68 7.53 2.90
CA GLN A 239 2.58 8.51 1.83
C GLN A 239 3.36 8.07 0.58
N GLU A 240 4.59 7.57 0.72
CA GLU A 240 5.37 7.04 -0.41
C GLU A 240 4.70 5.83 -1.06
N LEU A 241 4.05 4.96 -0.28
CA LEU A 241 3.26 3.86 -0.81
C LEU A 241 2.07 4.36 -1.64
N LEU A 242 1.32 5.35 -1.14
CA LEU A 242 0.19 5.95 -1.85
C LEU A 242 0.64 6.73 -3.09
N MET A 243 1.78 7.42 -3.05
CA MET A 243 2.38 8.04 -4.23
C MET A 243 2.78 7.00 -5.29
N SER A 244 3.26 5.83 -4.87
CA SER A 244 3.57 4.74 -5.81
C SER A 244 2.29 4.17 -6.44
N ALA A 245 1.20 4.05 -5.68
CA ALA A 245 -0.11 3.70 -6.23
C ALA A 245 -0.61 4.76 -7.23
N GLU A 246 -0.42 6.05 -6.92
CA GLU A 246 -0.79 7.16 -7.80
C GLU A 246 -0.09 7.06 -9.19
N TYR A 247 1.19 6.64 -9.26
CA TYR A 247 1.88 6.41 -10.52
C TYR A 247 1.19 5.35 -11.40
N ILE A 248 0.69 4.27 -10.79
CA ILE A 248 -0.06 3.22 -11.50
C ILE A 248 -1.42 3.76 -11.95
N MET A 249 -2.12 4.50 -11.07
CA MET A 249 -3.44 5.07 -11.34
C MET A 249 -3.40 6.12 -12.43
N GLN A 250 -2.32 6.90 -12.52
CA GLN A 250 -2.14 7.93 -13.55
C GLN A 250 -2.13 7.34 -14.97
N GLU A 251 -1.66 6.10 -15.14
CA GLU A 251 -1.74 5.36 -16.41
C GLU A 251 -3.14 4.74 -16.64
N GLY A 252 -4.09 5.02 -15.73
CA GLY A 252 -5.51 4.65 -15.81
C GLY A 252 -5.84 3.27 -15.25
N ASN A 253 -4.99 2.67 -14.41
CA ASN A 253 -5.28 1.43 -13.70
C ASN A 253 -5.71 1.72 -12.26
N GLN A 254 -6.99 1.47 -11.96
CA GLN A 254 -7.57 1.68 -10.63
C GLN A 254 -7.56 0.38 -9.77
N ASN A 255 -7.14 -0.76 -10.35
CA ASN A 255 -7.22 -2.07 -9.70
C ASN A 255 -5.97 -2.34 -8.86
N ILE A 256 -5.82 -1.63 -7.76
CA ILE A 256 -4.64 -1.70 -6.89
C ILE A 256 -5.03 -2.20 -5.51
N ILE A 257 -4.26 -3.15 -4.98
CA ILE A 257 -4.33 -3.66 -3.62
C ILE A 257 -3.02 -3.28 -2.92
N LEU A 258 -3.11 -2.57 -1.81
CA LEU A 258 -1.97 -2.23 -0.97
C LEU A 258 -1.61 -3.38 -0.05
N CYS A 259 -0.33 -3.64 0.17
CA CYS A 259 0.12 -4.73 1.04
C CYS A 259 1.16 -4.25 2.06
N GLU A 260 0.75 -4.20 3.34
CA GLU A 260 1.68 -4.06 4.45
C GLU A 260 2.44 -5.38 4.64
N ARG A 261 3.78 -5.32 4.77
CA ARG A 261 4.65 -6.50 4.87
C ARG A 261 5.84 -6.33 5.83
N GLY A 262 5.76 -5.32 6.67
CA GLY A 262 6.82 -4.95 7.60
C GLY A 262 7.84 -3.98 7.02
N ILE A 263 8.37 -3.17 7.89
CA ILE A 263 9.42 -2.18 7.61
C ILE A 263 10.68 -2.50 8.43
N ARG A 264 11.83 -2.04 7.97
CA ARG A 264 13.07 -2.12 8.73
C ARG A 264 13.05 -1.11 9.86
N THR A 265 13.34 -1.59 11.06
CA THR A 265 13.54 -0.76 12.24
C THR A 265 14.84 -1.19 12.93
N PHE A 266 15.08 -0.65 14.11
CA PHE A 266 16.20 -1.07 14.96
C PHE A 266 16.00 -2.47 15.58
N GLU A 267 14.75 -3.00 15.60
CA GLU A 267 14.44 -4.31 16.16
C GLU A 267 14.90 -5.45 15.22
N THR A 268 15.51 -6.47 15.78
CA THR A 268 16.10 -7.61 15.06
C THR A 268 15.52 -8.96 15.43
N ALA A 269 14.57 -9.03 16.39
CA ALA A 269 13.91 -10.26 16.80
C ALA A 269 13.03 -10.87 15.69
N THR A 270 12.55 -10.04 14.78
CA THR A 270 11.84 -10.42 13.57
C THR A 270 12.56 -9.89 12.33
N ARG A 271 12.28 -10.48 11.17
CA ARG A 271 12.88 -10.03 9.91
C ARG A 271 12.58 -8.55 9.59
N ASN A 272 11.36 -8.12 9.90
CA ASN A 272 10.91 -6.72 9.82
C ASN A 272 9.92 -6.47 10.95
N THR A 273 9.68 -5.22 11.29
CA THR A 273 8.60 -4.81 12.17
C THR A 273 7.32 -4.71 11.37
N LEU A 274 6.36 -5.60 11.64
CA LEU A 274 5.04 -5.57 10.99
C LEU A 274 4.21 -4.43 11.57
N ASP A 275 3.90 -3.44 10.73
CA ASP A 275 3.17 -2.24 11.12
C ASP A 275 1.66 -2.44 10.91
N LEU A 276 0.98 -3.02 11.90
CA LEU A 276 -0.46 -3.23 11.82
C LEU A 276 -1.26 -1.91 11.92
N SER A 277 -0.68 -0.86 12.50
CA SER A 277 -1.30 0.46 12.54
C SER A 277 -1.42 1.09 11.13
N ALA A 278 -0.60 0.64 10.19
CA ALA A 278 -0.71 1.03 8.79
C ALA A 278 -2.07 0.67 8.17
N VAL A 279 -2.74 -0.38 8.62
CA VAL A 279 -4.03 -0.82 8.06
C VAL A 279 -5.10 0.26 8.24
N PRO A 280 -5.52 0.63 9.46
CA PRO A 280 -6.52 1.68 9.64
C PRO A 280 -6.05 3.05 9.16
N ALA A 281 -4.74 3.35 9.22
CA ALA A 281 -4.21 4.61 8.72
C ALA A 281 -4.32 4.73 7.19
N LEU A 282 -4.00 3.68 6.45
CA LEU A 282 -4.17 3.64 4.99
C LEU A 282 -5.65 3.70 4.60
N GLN A 283 -6.53 3.00 5.31
CA GLN A 283 -7.97 3.05 5.07
C GLN A 283 -8.58 4.43 5.33
N ALA A 284 -8.03 5.20 6.28
CA ALA A 284 -8.45 6.59 6.49
C ALA A 284 -7.98 7.54 5.37
N LEU A 285 -6.81 7.27 4.77
CA LEU A 285 -6.20 8.11 3.73
C LEU A 285 -6.66 7.73 2.32
N SER A 286 -6.99 6.46 2.08
CA SER A 286 -7.22 5.91 0.74
C SER A 286 -8.44 4.99 0.72
N HIS A 287 -9.04 4.86 -0.46
CA HIS A 287 -10.13 3.94 -0.75
C HIS A 287 -9.64 2.55 -1.23
N LEU A 288 -8.34 2.41 -1.44
CA LEU A 288 -7.73 1.17 -1.94
C LEU A 288 -7.74 0.08 -0.86
N PRO A 289 -8.03 -1.18 -1.21
CA PRO A 289 -7.98 -2.28 -0.25
C PRO A 289 -6.57 -2.50 0.30
N VAL A 290 -6.50 -2.84 1.58
CA VAL A 290 -5.25 -3.08 2.31
C VAL A 290 -5.20 -4.51 2.80
N ILE A 291 -4.21 -5.28 2.37
CA ILE A 291 -3.92 -6.61 2.90
C ILE A 291 -2.60 -6.62 3.68
N VAL A 292 -2.40 -7.67 4.47
CA VAL A 292 -1.19 -7.83 5.30
C VAL A 292 -0.48 -9.13 4.97
N ASP A 293 0.85 -9.06 4.89
CA ASP A 293 1.75 -10.21 4.69
C ASP A 293 2.57 -10.47 5.97
N PRO A 294 2.06 -11.27 6.91
CA PRO A 294 2.76 -11.58 8.14
C PRO A 294 3.96 -12.51 7.92
N SER A 295 3.99 -13.29 6.83
CA SER A 295 5.10 -14.19 6.51
C SER A 295 6.38 -13.39 6.28
N HIS A 296 6.36 -12.41 5.36
CA HIS A 296 7.50 -11.54 5.11
C HIS A 296 7.72 -10.49 6.23
N GLY A 297 6.66 -10.11 6.94
CA GLY A 297 6.76 -9.21 8.09
C GLY A 297 7.61 -9.84 9.19
N THR A 298 7.25 -11.00 9.64
CA THR A 298 7.91 -11.65 10.78
C THR A 298 9.15 -12.45 10.40
N GLY A 299 9.15 -13.10 9.22
CA GLY A 299 10.21 -14.02 8.81
C GLY A 299 10.25 -15.33 9.63
N ASN A 300 9.19 -15.64 10.38
CA ASN A 300 9.13 -16.78 11.29
C ASN A 300 7.73 -17.40 11.27
N ALA A 301 7.64 -18.66 10.84
CA ALA A 301 6.39 -19.41 10.74
C ALA A 301 5.58 -19.44 12.04
N LYS A 302 6.23 -19.48 13.23
CA LYS A 302 5.55 -19.48 14.52
C LYS A 302 4.82 -18.16 14.81
N LEU A 303 5.26 -17.05 14.25
CA LEU A 303 4.67 -15.73 14.45
C LEU A 303 3.61 -15.40 13.38
N VAL A 304 3.55 -16.14 12.28
CA VAL A 304 2.56 -15.91 11.20
C VAL A 304 1.12 -16.03 11.73
N PRO A 305 0.72 -17.09 12.46
CA PRO A 305 -0.65 -17.23 12.91
C PRO A 305 -1.13 -16.09 13.84
N PRO A 306 -0.43 -15.71 14.92
CA PRO A 306 -0.87 -14.61 15.76
C PRO A 306 -0.92 -13.26 15.01
N MET A 307 0.04 -13.00 14.11
CA MET A 307 0.04 -11.75 13.34
C MET A 307 -1.03 -11.73 12.24
N ALA A 308 -1.37 -12.85 11.65
CA ALA A 308 -2.49 -12.96 10.72
C ALA A 308 -3.84 -12.66 11.41
N LEU A 309 -4.05 -13.18 12.62
CA LEU A 309 -5.25 -12.89 13.41
C LEU A 309 -5.29 -11.42 13.84
N ALA A 310 -4.18 -10.86 14.30
CA ALA A 310 -4.09 -9.45 14.66
C ALA A 310 -4.34 -8.52 13.44
N ALA A 311 -3.84 -8.87 12.26
CA ALA A 311 -4.10 -8.12 11.01
C ALA A 311 -5.59 -8.18 10.62
N THR A 312 -6.23 -9.33 10.78
CA THR A 312 -7.68 -9.49 10.57
C THR A 312 -8.47 -8.60 11.55
N ALA A 313 -8.10 -8.60 12.83
CA ALA A 313 -8.72 -7.75 13.86
C ALA A 313 -8.46 -6.25 13.63
N ALA A 314 -7.32 -5.87 13.00
CA ALA A 314 -7.02 -4.50 12.62
C ALA A 314 -7.84 -4.02 11.41
N GLY A 315 -8.69 -4.85 10.81
CA GLY A 315 -9.56 -4.48 9.70
C GLY A 315 -8.93 -4.66 8.30
N ALA A 316 -7.88 -5.46 8.16
CA ALA A 316 -7.32 -5.76 6.84
C ALA A 316 -8.37 -6.40 5.90
N ASN A 317 -8.33 -6.04 4.62
CA ASN A 317 -9.19 -6.63 3.57
C ASN A 317 -8.68 -8.01 3.10
N GLY A 318 -7.61 -8.51 3.67
CA GLY A 318 -7.08 -9.83 3.35
C GLY A 318 -5.69 -10.08 3.91
N LEU A 319 -5.19 -11.27 3.63
CA LEU A 319 -3.89 -11.75 4.09
C LEU A 319 -3.12 -12.38 2.94
N MET A 320 -1.80 -12.24 2.97
CA MET A 320 -0.89 -13.02 2.13
C MET A 320 -0.05 -13.92 3.02
N ILE A 321 -0.12 -15.24 2.79
CA ILE A 321 0.52 -16.25 3.65
C ILE A 321 1.35 -17.21 2.80
N GLU A 322 2.60 -17.44 3.21
CA GLU A 322 3.45 -18.42 2.59
C GLU A 322 3.16 -19.82 3.14
N VAL A 323 2.91 -20.74 2.22
CA VAL A 323 2.61 -22.16 2.50
C VAL A 323 3.50 -23.05 1.64
N HIS A 324 4.15 -24.01 2.24
CA HIS A 324 5.02 -24.96 1.56
C HIS A 324 4.78 -26.38 2.09
N ASN A 325 4.76 -27.38 1.21
CA ASN A 325 4.54 -28.78 1.60
C ASN A 325 5.71 -29.37 2.39
N ASP A 326 6.91 -28.82 2.23
CA ASP A 326 8.13 -29.21 2.96
C ASP A 326 8.99 -27.96 3.25
N PRO A 327 8.63 -27.15 4.26
CA PRO A 327 9.35 -25.90 4.57
C PRO A 327 10.84 -26.13 4.91
N GLY A 328 11.20 -27.30 5.42
CA GLY A 328 12.58 -27.64 5.79
C GLY A 328 13.54 -27.73 4.61
N HIS A 329 13.03 -28.08 3.43
CA HIS A 329 13.81 -28.23 2.20
C HIS A 329 13.47 -27.16 1.14
N ALA A 330 12.67 -26.15 1.50
CA ALA A 330 12.31 -25.08 0.59
C ALA A 330 13.55 -24.33 0.08
N LEU A 331 13.61 -24.07 -1.22
CA LEU A 331 14.69 -23.31 -1.86
C LEU A 331 14.65 -21.81 -1.52
N CYS A 332 13.49 -21.34 -1.02
CA CYS A 332 13.28 -19.94 -0.65
C CYS A 332 12.35 -19.81 0.55
N ASP A 333 12.78 -19.01 1.56
CA ASP A 333 11.97 -18.52 2.68
C ASP A 333 11.22 -19.62 3.49
N GLY A 334 11.76 -20.83 3.59
CA GLY A 334 11.15 -21.95 4.33
C GLY A 334 10.88 -21.64 5.80
N ALA A 335 11.76 -20.87 6.46
CA ALA A 335 11.63 -20.54 7.89
C ALA A 335 10.35 -19.74 8.24
N GLN A 336 9.74 -19.08 7.27
CA GLN A 336 8.50 -18.30 7.45
C GLN A 336 7.27 -18.96 6.83
N SER A 337 7.43 -20.09 6.13
CA SER A 337 6.36 -20.81 5.47
C SER A 337 5.62 -21.72 6.45
N LEU A 338 4.30 -21.72 6.41
CA LEU A 338 3.46 -22.68 7.11
C LEU A 338 3.39 -24.00 6.33
N THR A 339 3.15 -25.11 7.03
CA THR A 339 2.71 -26.32 6.35
C THR A 339 1.24 -26.19 5.94
N PRO A 340 0.73 -27.03 5.00
CA PRO A 340 -0.68 -27.07 4.65
C PRO A 340 -1.61 -27.25 5.85
N GLU A 341 -1.26 -28.10 6.81
CA GLU A 341 -2.06 -28.35 8.02
C GLU A 341 -2.08 -27.12 8.94
N GLN A 342 -0.94 -26.47 9.11
CA GLN A 342 -0.85 -25.23 9.88
C GLN A 342 -1.70 -24.12 9.25
N PHE A 343 -1.65 -23.99 7.91
CA PHE A 343 -2.47 -23.04 7.19
C PHE A 343 -3.96 -23.33 7.33
N ALA A 344 -4.38 -24.60 7.17
CA ALA A 344 -5.78 -25.00 7.35
C ALA A 344 -6.30 -24.70 8.76
N ALA A 345 -5.48 -24.95 9.79
CA ALA A 345 -5.84 -24.61 11.17
C ALA A 345 -5.95 -23.08 11.38
N LEU A 346 -5.09 -22.30 10.77
CA LEU A 346 -5.13 -20.82 10.80
C LEU A 346 -6.36 -20.30 10.08
N SER A 347 -6.67 -20.79 8.88
CA SER A 347 -7.81 -20.37 8.07
C SER A 347 -9.14 -20.51 8.81
N LYS A 348 -9.32 -21.62 9.56
CA LYS A 348 -10.50 -21.81 10.43
C LYS A 348 -10.61 -20.71 11.50
N LYS A 349 -9.49 -20.34 12.13
CA LYS A 349 -9.47 -19.28 13.16
C LYS A 349 -9.77 -17.90 12.56
N ILE A 350 -9.23 -17.60 11.36
CA ILE A 350 -9.52 -16.36 10.64
C ILE A 350 -11.02 -16.25 10.35
N LYS A 351 -11.64 -17.34 9.87
CA LYS A 351 -13.08 -17.37 9.60
C LYS A 351 -13.91 -17.07 10.85
N LEU A 352 -13.65 -17.75 11.97
CA LEU A 352 -14.34 -17.53 13.24
C LEU A 352 -14.15 -16.09 13.76
N LEU A 353 -12.93 -15.55 13.64
CA LEU A 353 -12.66 -14.18 14.07
C LEU A 353 -13.44 -13.17 13.22
N ARG A 354 -13.51 -13.37 11.90
CA ARG A 354 -14.28 -12.49 11.01
C ARG A 354 -15.78 -12.55 11.30
N GLU A 355 -16.32 -13.72 11.57
CA GLU A 355 -17.72 -13.88 12.01
C GLU A 355 -17.99 -13.07 13.27
N ALA A 356 -17.10 -13.17 14.28
CA ALA A 356 -17.22 -12.42 15.54
C ALA A 356 -17.04 -10.89 15.39
N LEU A 357 -16.32 -10.43 14.36
CA LEU A 357 -16.14 -8.99 14.10
C LEU A 357 -17.28 -8.38 13.26
N SER A 358 -18.12 -9.22 12.65
CA SER A 358 -19.27 -8.78 11.83
C SER A 358 -20.56 -8.60 12.64
N GLU A 359 -20.56 -9.01 13.93
CA GLU A 359 -21.63 -8.78 14.91
C GLU A 359 -21.48 -7.42 15.59
#